data_336347eb6d6c6ff7c95f3219e934b9e7
#
_entry.id   336347eb6d6c6ff7c95f3219e934b9e7
#
_cell.length_a   1.000
_cell.length_b   1.000
_cell.length_c   1.000
_cell.angle_alpha   90.00
_cell.angle_beta   90.00
_cell.angle_gamma   90.00
#
_symmetry.space_group_name_H-M   'P 1'
#
loop_
_entity.id
_entity.type
_entity.pdbx_description
1 polymer ?
#
loop_
_entity_poly.entity_id
_entity_poly.type
_entity_poly.pdbx_seq_one_letter_code
_entity_poly.pdbx_strand_id
1 'polypeptide(L)'
;MSSSQSGVKPTIVVDSRGTMCPGPITDLFRAYRNANIGDIIELLATDPAAKSDTEAWTRRSGNEIVAVIDEKDYIRIQVRVVKKGK
;
A
#
# COMPACT_ATOMS: atom_id res chain seq x y z
N MET A 1 17.52 6.07 17.11
CA MET A 1 16.86 5.85 16.66
C MET A 1 16.68 6.40 15.63
N SER A 2 16.67 6.18 14.99
CA SER A 2 16.57 6.64 14.01
C SER A 2 15.52 6.96 13.56
N SER A 3 15.09 7.61 13.62
CA SER A 3 14.04 7.90 13.19
C SER A 3 13.89 8.41 11.94
N SER A 4 14.74 8.26 11.14
CA SER A 4 14.63 8.71 9.85
C SER A 4 13.69 7.87 9.05
N GLN A 5 13.05 6.90 9.62
CA GLN A 5 12.19 6.16 8.89
C GLN A 5 11.01 6.90 8.44
N SER A 6 10.54 6.77 7.27
CA SER A 6 9.32 7.30 6.78
C SER A 6 8.25 6.27 7.00
N GLY A 7 7.06 6.72 7.20
CA GLY A 7 5.94 5.80 7.35
C GLY A 7 5.73 5.36 8.78
N VAL A 8 4.85 4.42 8.98
CA VAL A 8 4.49 3.94 10.29
C VAL A 8 4.55 2.43 10.26
N LYS A 9 4.38 1.81 11.43
CA LYS A 9 4.40 0.38 11.50
C LYS A 9 3.15 -0.18 10.86
N PRO A 10 3.27 -1.05 9.87
CA PRO A 10 2.10 -1.57 9.19
C PRO A 10 1.41 -2.65 10.01
N THR A 11 0.09 -2.72 9.84
CA THR A 11 -0.70 -3.78 10.43
C THR A 11 -0.67 -5.00 9.50
N ILE A 12 -0.68 -4.75 8.21
CA ILE A 12 -0.71 -5.81 7.20
C ILE A 12 0.38 -5.52 6.17
N VAL A 13 1.15 -6.52 5.83
CA VAL A 13 2.16 -6.37 4.79
C VAL A 13 1.78 -7.25 3.60
N VAL A 14 1.70 -6.64 2.43
CA VAL A 14 1.36 -7.33 1.19
C VAL A 14 2.59 -7.32 0.31
N ASP A 15 3.19 -8.47 0.10
CA ASP A 15 4.41 -8.57 -0.69
C ASP A 15 4.04 -8.95 -2.12
N SER A 16 4.03 -7.98 -2.99
CA SER A 16 3.74 -8.20 -4.40
C SER A 16 4.98 -8.01 -5.25
N ARG A 17 6.16 -8.10 -4.65
CA ARG A 17 7.39 -7.96 -5.41
C ARG A 17 7.49 -9.08 -6.42
N GLY A 18 7.94 -8.73 -7.60
CA GLY A 18 8.09 -9.71 -8.66
C GLY A 18 6.85 -9.94 -9.50
N THR A 19 5.74 -9.29 -9.15
CA THR A 19 4.52 -9.44 -9.94
C THR A 19 4.31 -8.19 -10.79
N MET A 20 3.56 -8.35 -11.87
CA MET A 20 3.26 -7.26 -12.77
C MET A 20 1.82 -6.86 -12.60
N CYS A 21 1.52 -5.63 -12.99
CA CYS A 21 0.15 -5.16 -12.96
C CYS A 21 -0.73 -6.09 -13.78
N PRO A 22 -1.89 -6.50 -13.26
CA PRO A 22 -2.57 -5.90 -12.11
C PRO A 22 -2.25 -6.59 -10.78
N GLY A 23 -1.19 -7.34 -10.69
CA GLY A 23 -0.86 -8.08 -9.49
C GLY A 23 -0.84 -7.26 -8.21
N PRO A 24 -0.05 -6.17 -8.14
CA PRO A 24 0.02 -5.39 -6.90
C PRO A 24 -1.33 -4.81 -6.47
N ILE A 25 -2.09 -4.30 -7.42
CA ILE A 25 -3.40 -3.73 -7.11
C ILE A 25 -4.37 -4.81 -6.65
N THR A 26 -4.32 -5.97 -7.29
CA THR A 26 -5.19 -7.06 -6.90
C THR A 26 -4.87 -7.52 -5.48
N ASP A 27 -3.58 -7.63 -5.17
CA ASP A 27 -3.16 -8.06 -3.85
C ASP A 27 -3.54 -7.03 -2.80
N LEU A 28 -3.37 -5.75 -3.12
CA LEU A 28 -3.75 -4.67 -2.22
C LEU A 28 -5.26 -4.71 -1.96
N PHE A 29 -6.04 -4.90 -3.00
CA PHE A 29 -7.48 -4.92 -2.87
C PHE A 29 -7.93 -6.09 -2.00
N ARG A 30 -7.29 -7.22 -2.14
CA ARG A 30 -7.60 -8.39 -1.33
C ARG A 30 -7.30 -8.12 0.14
N ALA A 31 -6.17 -7.50 0.42
CA ALA A 31 -5.83 -7.16 1.79
C ALA A 31 -6.80 -6.14 2.36
N TYR A 32 -7.18 -5.17 1.54
CA TYR A 32 -8.11 -4.14 1.96
C TYR A 32 -9.46 -4.75 2.36
N ARG A 33 -9.91 -5.75 1.64
CA ARG A 33 -11.19 -6.37 1.94
C ARG A 33 -11.19 -7.05 3.31
N ASN A 34 -10.02 -7.47 3.76
CA ASN A 34 -9.90 -8.14 5.04
C ASN A 34 -9.43 -7.21 6.15
N ALA A 35 -9.14 -5.97 5.84
CA ALA A 35 -8.63 -5.03 6.82
C ALA A 35 -9.75 -4.31 7.54
N ASN A 36 -9.42 -3.74 8.68
CA ASN A 36 -10.38 -2.95 9.44
C ASN A 36 -9.99 -1.50 9.34
N ILE A 37 -10.95 -0.62 9.64
CA ILE A 37 -10.67 0.81 9.64
C ILE A 37 -9.60 1.09 10.68
N GLY A 38 -8.59 1.85 10.29
CA GLY A 38 -7.46 2.14 11.14
C GLY A 38 -6.25 1.29 10.84
N ASP A 39 -6.41 0.22 10.07
CA ASP A 39 -5.27 -0.63 9.72
C ASP A 39 -4.38 0.06 8.69
N ILE A 40 -3.11 -0.24 8.76
CA ILE A 40 -2.13 0.26 7.79
C ILE A 40 -1.70 -0.93 6.94
N ILE A 41 -1.90 -0.82 5.64
CA ILE A 41 -1.50 -1.86 4.71
C ILE A 41 -0.23 -1.38 4.00
N GLU A 42 0.83 -2.17 4.10
CA GLU A 42 2.06 -1.84 3.40
C GLU A 42 2.19 -2.74 2.19
N LEU A 43 2.19 -2.14 1.02
CA LEU A 43 2.32 -2.88 -0.23
C LEU A 43 3.76 -2.78 -0.71
N LEU A 44 4.38 -3.92 -0.95
CA LEU A 44 5.73 -3.98 -1.48
C LEU A 44 5.61 -4.37 -2.94
N ALA A 45 6.13 -3.54 -3.83
CA ALA A 45 5.97 -3.77 -5.25
C ALA A 45 7.21 -3.41 -6.04
N THR A 46 7.44 -4.12 -7.12
CA THR A 46 8.55 -3.81 -8.01
C THR A 46 8.04 -3.25 -9.35
N ASP A 47 6.74 -3.31 -9.58
CA ASP A 47 6.14 -2.79 -10.80
C ASP A 47 6.10 -1.27 -10.71
N PRO A 48 6.71 -0.55 -11.66
CA PRO A 48 6.73 0.90 -11.58
C PRO A 48 5.35 1.54 -11.63
N ALA A 49 4.35 0.85 -12.16
CA ALA A 49 3.01 1.40 -12.20
C ALA A 49 2.29 1.27 -10.87
N ALA A 50 2.83 0.49 -9.94
CA ALA A 50 2.13 0.22 -8.69
C ALA A 50 1.88 1.50 -7.89
N LYS A 51 2.82 2.43 -7.92
CA LYS A 51 2.68 3.66 -7.17
C LYS A 51 1.48 4.46 -7.65
N SER A 52 1.42 4.75 -8.95
CA SER A 52 0.34 5.56 -9.46
C SER A 52 -0.99 4.83 -9.39
N ASP A 53 -0.97 3.52 -9.60
CA ASP A 53 -2.20 2.73 -9.52
C ASP A 53 -2.74 2.74 -8.10
N THR A 54 -1.86 2.59 -7.11
CA THR A 54 -2.26 2.58 -5.73
C THR A 54 -2.76 3.96 -5.29
N GLU A 55 -2.09 5.01 -5.75
CA GLU A 55 -2.52 6.35 -5.43
C GLU A 55 -3.91 6.63 -6.00
N ALA A 56 -4.15 6.21 -7.24
CA ALA A 56 -5.43 6.42 -7.87
C ALA A 56 -6.54 5.65 -7.13
N TRP A 57 -6.24 4.40 -6.78
CA TRP A 57 -7.20 3.58 -6.04
C TRP A 57 -7.50 4.19 -4.67
N THR A 58 -6.45 4.64 -4.00
CA THR A 58 -6.60 5.20 -2.66
C THR A 58 -7.49 6.45 -2.70
N ARG A 59 -7.27 7.28 -3.71
CA ARG A 59 -8.05 8.48 -3.86
C ARG A 59 -9.51 8.14 -4.14
N ARG A 60 -9.74 7.18 -5.02
CA ARG A 60 -11.09 6.81 -5.37
C ARG A 60 -11.83 6.13 -4.25
N SER A 61 -11.13 5.34 -3.45
CA SER A 61 -11.77 4.60 -2.37
C SER A 61 -11.97 5.45 -1.12
N GLY A 62 -11.35 6.62 -1.06
CA GLY A 62 -11.49 7.48 0.12
C GLY A 62 -10.55 7.16 1.25
N ASN A 63 -9.54 6.34 1.00
CA ASN A 63 -8.55 6.03 2.01
C ASN A 63 -7.38 7.02 1.92
N GLU A 64 -6.32 6.80 2.66
CA GLU A 64 -5.19 7.71 2.72
C GLU A 64 -3.89 7.04 2.42
N ILE A 65 -3.02 7.74 1.70
CA ILE A 65 -1.64 7.31 1.57
C ILE A 65 -0.89 7.86 2.78
N VAL A 66 -0.31 6.99 3.56
CA VAL A 66 0.47 7.39 4.73
C VAL A 66 1.90 7.71 4.31
N ALA A 67 2.47 6.88 3.47
CA ALA A 67 3.85 7.06 3.06
C ALA A 67 4.13 6.29 1.77
N VAL A 68 5.05 6.80 0.99
CA VAL A 68 5.56 6.11 -0.19
C VAL A 68 7.07 6.14 -0.04
N ILE A 69 7.68 4.98 0.09
CA ILE A 69 9.10 4.89 0.36
C ILE A 69 9.78 4.14 -0.78
N ASP A 70 10.71 4.81 -1.46
CA ASP A 70 11.44 4.17 -2.53
C ASP A 70 12.62 3.42 -1.94
N GLU A 71 12.56 2.11 -2.05
CA GLU A 71 13.70 1.30 -1.67
C GLU A 71 14.55 1.07 -2.91
N LYS A 72 15.68 0.45 -2.72
CA LYS A 72 16.59 0.28 -3.83
C LYS A 72 16.00 -0.58 -4.92
N ASP A 73 15.40 -1.69 -4.56
CA ASP A 73 14.90 -2.63 -5.52
C ASP A 73 13.39 -2.73 -5.60
N TYR A 74 12.69 -1.98 -4.79
CA TYR A 74 11.23 -2.04 -4.77
C TYR A 74 10.69 -0.78 -4.10
N ILE A 75 9.38 -0.66 -4.06
CA ILE A 75 8.75 0.49 -3.45
C ILE A 75 7.80 0.00 -2.38
N ARG A 76 7.72 0.73 -1.28
CA ARG A 76 6.78 0.42 -0.21
C ARG A 76 5.74 1.53 -0.18
N ILE A 77 4.49 1.14 -0.22
CA ILE A 77 3.39 2.11 -0.20
C ILE A 77 2.50 1.76 0.97
N GLN A 78 2.33 2.70 1.88
CA GLN A 78 1.53 2.49 3.08
C GLN A 78 0.21 3.21 2.95
N VAL A 79 -0.86 2.47 3.10
CA VAL A 79 -2.21 2.98 2.96
C VAL A 79 -2.94 2.78 4.28
N ARG A 80 -3.53 3.85 4.79
CA ARG A 80 -4.36 3.74 5.99
C ARG A 80 -5.80 3.52 5.55
N VAL A 81 -6.42 2.51 6.13
CA VAL A 81 -7.81 2.22 5.84
C VAL A 81 -8.67 3.15 6.68
N VAL A 82 -9.28 4.15 6.05
CA VAL A 82 -10.15 5.08 6.76
C VAL A 82 -11.60 4.89 6.36
N LYS A 83 -11.85 4.15 5.28
CA LYS A 83 -13.18 3.95 4.80
C LYS A 83 -13.29 2.59 4.15
N LYS A 84 -14.31 1.84 4.50
CA LYS A 84 -14.54 0.56 3.87
C LYS A 84 -15.78 0.71 3.00
N GLY A 85 -15.56 0.60 1.72
CA GLY A 85 -16.60 0.73 0.79
C GLY A 85 -17.43 -0.51 0.82
N LYS A 86 -18.53 -0.49 0.39
CA LYS A 86 -19.26 -1.50 0.36
C LYS A 86 -19.21 -2.17 -0.62
#